data_81af187c876ce1c2d5b230c0193d0e8b
#
_entry.id   81af187c876ce1c2d5b230c0193d0e8b
#
_cell.length_a   1.000
_cell.length_b   1.000
_cell.length_c   1.000
_cell.angle_alpha   90.00
_cell.angle_beta   90.00
_cell.angle_gamma   90.00
#
_symmetry.space_group_name_H-M   'P 1'
#
loop_
_entity.id
_entity.type
_entity.pdbx_description
1 polymer ?
#
loop_
_entity_poly.entity_id
_entity_poly.type
_entity_poly.pdbx_seq_one_letter_code
_entity_poly.pdbx_strand_id
1 'polypeptide(L)'
;MVRNYWNEKWKEIQFDERIAEREKYKISNYGRILNCKGEKEFEPKKSFVNGYQVLRLNLKQKRKWTSRYVHKLVAEHFLEQKDGIYVIHLNYDKTDNRVENLKWATKKEKENHQFSNPAYKNQPRKRTYSKLTETKVKLIKRKINDPNRRTRLKMIAKQFGISEMQLYRIKTGENWGSVTEY
;
A
#
# COMPACT_ATOMS: atom_id res chain seq x y z
N MET A 1 -22.31 19.88 20.17
CA MET A 1 -22.93 19.35 18.92
C MET A 1 -21.86 19.17 17.86
N VAL A 2 -21.88 18.06 17.14
CA VAL A 2 -20.98 17.84 15.99
C VAL A 2 -21.52 18.68 14.83
N ARG A 3 -20.67 19.50 14.21
CA ARG A 3 -21.06 20.34 13.06
C ARG A 3 -21.13 19.45 11.82
N ASN A 4 -22.27 19.44 11.14
CA ASN A 4 -22.45 18.73 9.87
C ASN A 4 -21.92 19.56 8.70
N TYR A 5 -21.37 18.87 7.68
CA TYR A 5 -21.05 19.47 6.40
C TYR A 5 -22.32 19.61 5.53
N TRP A 6 -22.26 20.43 4.51
CA TRP A 6 -23.32 20.54 3.53
C TRP A 6 -23.53 19.18 2.82
N ASN A 7 -24.78 18.71 2.75
CA ASN A 7 -25.14 17.37 2.21
C ASN A 7 -24.53 16.16 2.96
N GLU A 8 -24.09 16.32 4.20
CA GLU A 8 -23.62 15.19 4.98
C GLU A 8 -24.79 14.32 5.44
N LYS A 9 -24.71 13.03 5.09
CA LYS A 9 -25.69 11.99 5.47
C LYS A 9 -25.02 11.02 6.42
N TRP A 10 -25.73 10.66 7.47
CA TRP A 10 -25.27 9.72 8.50
C TRP A 10 -26.08 8.44 8.45
N LYS A 11 -25.40 7.28 8.57
CA LYS A 11 -26.02 5.97 8.72
C LYS A 11 -25.46 5.26 9.94
N GLU A 12 -26.27 4.47 10.65
CA GLU A 12 -25.82 3.62 11.73
C GLU A 12 -25.04 2.43 11.19
N ILE A 13 -23.90 2.10 11.83
CA ILE A 13 -23.08 0.97 11.41
C ILE A 13 -23.64 -0.30 12.05
N GLN A 14 -24.02 -1.25 11.22
CA GLN A 14 -24.39 -2.59 11.65
C GLN A 14 -23.13 -3.45 11.76
N PHE A 15 -22.91 -4.03 12.95
CA PHE A 15 -21.77 -4.89 13.21
C PHE A 15 -22.21 -6.36 13.29
N ASP A 16 -21.24 -7.27 13.05
CA ASP A 16 -21.44 -8.70 13.24
C ASP A 16 -21.59 -9.08 14.73
N GLU A 17 -22.14 -10.28 15.00
CA GLU A 17 -22.43 -10.77 16.36
C GLU A 17 -21.22 -10.87 17.28
N ARG A 18 -20.00 -10.86 16.75
CA ARG A 18 -18.75 -10.93 17.52
C ARG A 18 -18.40 -9.61 18.20
N ILE A 19 -18.95 -8.50 17.70
CA ILE A 19 -18.72 -7.17 18.26
C ILE A 19 -19.58 -6.97 19.50
N ALA A 20 -19.02 -6.27 20.50
CA ALA A 20 -19.75 -5.99 21.74
C ALA A 20 -20.97 -5.09 21.46
N GLU A 21 -22.11 -5.40 22.01
CA GLU A 21 -23.40 -4.69 21.78
C GLU A 21 -23.36 -3.20 22.13
N ARG A 22 -22.46 -2.82 23.04
CA ARG A 22 -22.20 -1.42 23.40
C ARG A 22 -21.50 -0.62 22.29
N GLU A 23 -20.97 -1.27 21.25
CA GLU A 23 -20.27 -0.61 20.14
C GLU A 23 -21.30 0.00 19.19
N LYS A 24 -21.70 1.25 19.46
CA LYS A 24 -22.66 2.00 18.65
C LYS A 24 -21.95 3.15 17.95
N TYR A 25 -22.00 3.18 16.64
CA TYR A 25 -21.36 4.21 15.82
C TYR A 25 -22.22 4.57 14.60
N LYS A 26 -22.07 5.81 14.15
CA LYS A 26 -22.60 6.29 12.87
C LYS A 26 -21.44 6.60 11.92
N ILE A 27 -21.68 6.44 10.66
CA ILE A 27 -20.73 6.77 9.57
C ILE A 27 -21.38 7.75 8.59
N SER A 28 -20.60 8.72 8.12
CA SER A 28 -21.08 9.66 7.11
C SER A 28 -20.55 9.35 5.71
N ASN A 29 -21.22 9.90 4.70
CA ASN A 29 -20.74 9.87 3.31
C ASN A 29 -19.43 10.63 3.09
N TYR A 30 -18.96 11.41 4.09
CA TYR A 30 -17.64 12.05 4.12
C TYR A 30 -16.56 11.19 4.81
N GLY A 31 -16.89 9.99 5.24
CA GLY A 31 -15.96 9.11 5.96
C GLY A 31 -15.67 9.53 7.41
N ARG A 32 -16.53 10.37 7.99
CA ARG A 32 -16.49 10.71 9.42
C ARG A 32 -17.22 9.66 10.22
N ILE A 33 -16.79 9.46 11.46
CA ILE A 33 -17.39 8.50 12.38
C ILE A 33 -17.84 9.24 13.63
N LEU A 34 -19.04 8.92 14.12
CA LEU A 34 -19.54 9.36 15.40
C LEU A 34 -19.62 8.17 16.36
N ASN A 35 -19.12 8.37 17.57
CA ASN A 35 -19.31 7.46 18.68
C ASN A 35 -20.64 7.78 19.36
N CYS A 36 -21.55 6.80 19.39
CA CYS A 36 -22.90 6.93 19.94
C CYS A 36 -23.11 6.04 21.18
N LYS A 37 -22.04 5.70 21.91
CA LYS A 37 -22.11 4.82 23.09
C LYS A 37 -22.66 5.51 24.35
N GLY A 38 -22.56 6.82 24.42
CA GLY A 38 -23.02 7.63 25.55
C GLY A 38 -24.15 8.58 25.17
N GLU A 39 -24.54 9.42 26.10
CA GLU A 39 -25.61 10.41 25.87
C GLU A 39 -25.24 11.47 24.82
N LYS A 40 -23.95 11.79 24.68
CA LYS A 40 -23.46 12.77 23.73
C LYS A 40 -22.66 12.09 22.61
N GLU A 41 -23.07 12.34 21.38
CA GLU A 41 -22.33 11.90 20.20
C GLU A 41 -21.07 12.76 20.01
N PHE A 42 -19.94 12.12 19.73
CA PHE A 42 -18.69 12.82 19.45
C PHE A 42 -17.87 12.09 18.37
N GLU A 43 -17.00 12.84 17.68
CA GLU A 43 -16.07 12.29 16.69
C GLU A 43 -14.82 11.75 17.41
N PRO A 44 -14.55 10.42 17.37
CA PRO A 44 -13.39 9.84 18.04
C PRO A 44 -12.09 10.22 17.34
N LYS A 45 -10.96 10.16 18.06
CA LYS A 45 -9.63 10.36 17.49
C LYS A 45 -9.38 9.33 16.37
N LYS A 46 -8.94 9.82 15.22
CA LYS A 46 -8.62 8.97 14.05
C LYS A 46 -7.45 8.05 14.36
N SER A 47 -7.60 6.77 14.02
CA SER A 47 -6.53 5.76 14.10
C SER A 47 -6.20 5.26 12.70
N PHE A 48 -4.92 4.93 12.45
CA PHE A 48 -4.46 4.51 11.13
C PHE A 48 -3.68 3.20 11.19
N VAL A 49 -3.84 2.36 10.16
CA VAL A 49 -3.06 1.14 9.93
C VAL A 49 -2.64 1.13 8.46
N ASN A 50 -1.34 1.07 8.19
CA ASN A 50 -0.77 1.12 6.83
C ASN A 50 -1.26 2.31 5.98
N GLY A 51 -1.52 3.46 6.64
CA GLY A 51 -2.04 4.68 6.01
C GLY A 51 -3.56 4.71 5.82
N TYR A 52 -4.28 3.63 6.11
CA TYR A 52 -5.74 3.59 6.08
C TYR A 52 -6.33 3.92 7.44
N GLN A 53 -7.36 4.75 7.45
CA GLN A 53 -8.13 5.03 8.67
C GLN A 53 -8.91 3.78 9.10
N VAL A 54 -8.87 3.49 10.39
CA VAL A 54 -9.57 2.33 11.00
C VAL A 54 -10.40 2.76 12.19
N LEU A 55 -11.52 2.06 12.37
CA LEU A 55 -12.35 2.09 13.58
C LEU A 55 -11.99 0.89 14.43
N ARG A 56 -11.55 1.15 15.68
CA ARG A 56 -11.27 0.09 16.66
C ARG A 56 -12.52 -0.28 17.42
N LEU A 57 -12.78 -1.57 17.56
CA LEU A 57 -14.00 -2.15 18.14
C LEU A 57 -13.64 -3.20 19.18
N ASN A 58 -14.37 -3.23 20.28
CA ASN A 58 -14.24 -4.30 21.25
C ASN A 58 -15.05 -5.51 20.83
N LEU A 59 -14.50 -6.70 21.05
CA LEU A 59 -15.23 -7.95 20.88
C LEU A 59 -16.05 -8.29 22.13
N LYS A 60 -17.07 -9.14 21.98
CA LYS A 60 -17.80 -9.73 23.12
C LYS A 60 -16.88 -10.47 24.09
N GLN A 61 -15.81 -11.08 23.55
CA GLN A 61 -14.76 -11.69 24.37
C GLN A 61 -13.98 -10.61 25.13
N LYS A 62 -13.92 -10.77 26.46
CA LYS A 62 -13.20 -9.82 27.32
C LYS A 62 -11.75 -9.59 26.86
N ARG A 63 -11.33 -8.32 26.89
CA ARG A 63 -9.97 -7.87 26.55
C ARG A 63 -9.51 -8.16 25.10
N LYS A 64 -10.42 -8.51 24.19
CA LYS A 64 -10.10 -8.64 22.76
C LYS A 64 -10.72 -7.49 21.98
N TRP A 65 -10.02 -7.06 20.93
CA TRP A 65 -10.45 -5.98 20.06
C TRP A 65 -10.17 -6.36 18.59
N THR A 66 -10.83 -5.69 17.68
CA THR A 66 -10.66 -5.79 16.24
C THR A 66 -10.72 -4.40 15.62
N SER A 67 -10.47 -4.30 14.33
CA SER A 67 -10.63 -3.04 13.60
C SER A 67 -11.37 -3.25 12.28
N ARG A 68 -12.08 -2.22 11.84
CA ARG A 68 -12.71 -2.13 10.53
C ARG A 68 -12.15 -0.93 9.78
N TYR A 69 -11.87 -1.10 8.50
CA TYR A 69 -11.43 -0.01 7.64
C TYR A 69 -12.57 0.96 7.35
N VAL A 70 -12.34 2.26 7.54
CA VAL A 70 -13.38 3.29 7.37
C VAL A 70 -13.87 3.34 5.91
N HIS A 71 -12.96 3.30 4.92
CA HIS A 71 -13.35 3.29 3.51
C HIS A 71 -14.26 2.11 3.14
N LYS A 72 -14.07 0.93 3.76
CA LYS A 72 -14.97 -0.21 3.54
C LYS A 72 -16.33 0.04 4.15
N LEU A 73 -16.38 0.56 5.38
CA LEU A 73 -17.65 0.90 6.04
C LEU A 73 -18.43 1.95 5.23
N VAL A 74 -17.74 2.97 4.67
CA VAL A 74 -18.41 3.95 3.78
C VAL A 74 -18.94 3.26 2.55
N ALA A 75 -18.15 2.44 1.89
CA ALA A 75 -18.58 1.75 0.68
C ALA A 75 -19.77 0.80 0.93
N GLU A 76 -19.75 0.05 2.01
CA GLU A 76 -20.83 -0.87 2.42
C GLU A 76 -22.15 -0.14 2.68
N HIS A 77 -22.10 1.09 3.20
CA HIS A 77 -23.32 1.84 3.56
C HIS A 77 -23.83 2.78 2.47
N PHE A 78 -22.94 3.28 1.59
CA PHE A 78 -23.29 4.35 0.66
C PHE A 78 -23.12 3.99 -0.82
N LEU A 79 -22.37 2.93 -1.14
CA LEU A 79 -22.18 2.49 -2.52
C LEU A 79 -22.89 1.15 -2.76
N GLU A 80 -23.50 1.02 -3.92
CA GLU A 80 -24.03 -0.24 -4.38
C GLU A 80 -22.88 -1.20 -4.72
N GLN A 81 -22.86 -2.37 -4.06
CA GLN A 81 -21.89 -3.40 -4.34
C GLN A 81 -22.35 -4.22 -5.56
N LYS A 82 -21.62 -4.08 -6.67
CA LYS A 82 -21.79 -4.92 -7.86
C LYS A 82 -20.86 -6.14 -7.78
N ASP A 83 -19.95 -6.30 -8.72
CA ASP A 83 -19.05 -7.47 -8.79
C ASP A 83 -17.75 -7.32 -7.98
N GLY A 84 -17.52 -6.15 -7.40
CA GLY A 84 -16.28 -5.83 -6.66
C GLY A 84 -16.31 -6.32 -5.22
N ILE A 85 -15.20 -6.89 -4.75
CA ILE A 85 -14.96 -7.26 -3.34
C ILE A 85 -13.92 -6.37 -2.66
N TYR A 86 -13.26 -5.52 -3.43
CA TYR A 86 -12.27 -4.55 -2.95
C TYR A 86 -12.80 -3.14 -3.06
N VAL A 87 -12.38 -2.26 -2.16
CA VAL A 87 -12.67 -0.83 -2.25
C VAL A 87 -11.36 -0.10 -2.58
N ILE A 88 -11.38 0.73 -3.60
CA ILE A 88 -10.24 1.56 -4.03
C ILE A 88 -10.53 3.04 -3.81
N HIS A 89 -9.47 3.82 -3.55
CA HIS A 89 -9.51 5.28 -3.50
C HIS A 89 -9.11 5.84 -4.86
N LEU A 90 -10.02 6.50 -5.55
CA LEU A 90 -9.82 6.96 -6.92
C LEU A 90 -8.65 7.93 -7.07
N ASN A 91 -8.45 8.81 -6.09
CA ASN A 91 -7.35 9.78 -6.04
C ASN A 91 -6.05 9.23 -5.43
N TYR A 92 -5.97 7.93 -5.08
CA TYR A 92 -4.85 7.26 -4.39
C TYR A 92 -4.58 7.74 -2.95
N ASP A 93 -5.33 8.72 -2.42
CA ASP A 93 -5.20 9.15 -1.04
C ASP A 93 -6.01 8.23 -0.11
N LYS A 94 -5.32 7.41 0.68
CA LYS A 94 -5.89 6.45 1.61
C LYS A 94 -6.64 7.10 2.78
N THR A 95 -6.48 8.39 2.97
CA THR A 95 -7.10 9.16 4.06
C THR A 95 -8.41 9.84 3.64
N ASP A 96 -8.62 10.00 2.35
CA ASP A 96 -9.84 10.59 1.78
C ASP A 96 -10.94 9.55 1.59
N ASN A 97 -11.72 9.34 2.65
CA ASN A 97 -12.77 8.33 2.70
C ASN A 97 -14.16 8.84 2.25
N ARG A 98 -14.24 9.95 1.52
CA ARG A 98 -15.50 10.43 0.96
C ARG A 98 -16.06 9.44 -0.06
N VAL A 99 -17.37 9.25 -0.05
CA VAL A 99 -18.05 8.30 -0.94
C VAL A 99 -17.74 8.53 -2.43
N GLU A 100 -17.58 9.79 -2.84
CA GLU A 100 -17.25 10.20 -4.21
C GLU A 100 -15.86 9.72 -4.66
N ASN A 101 -14.95 9.51 -3.70
CA ASN A 101 -13.59 9.05 -3.93
C ASN A 101 -13.45 7.52 -3.83
N LEU A 102 -14.51 6.80 -3.51
CA LEU A 102 -14.48 5.36 -3.31
C LEU A 102 -15.21 4.61 -4.42
N LYS A 103 -14.68 3.47 -4.81
CA LYS A 103 -15.31 2.56 -5.78
C LYS A 103 -15.11 1.11 -5.37
N TRP A 104 -16.17 0.29 -5.50
CA TRP A 104 -16.03 -1.15 -5.48
C TRP A 104 -15.27 -1.62 -6.72
N ALA A 105 -14.32 -2.52 -6.55
CA ALA A 105 -13.44 -2.98 -7.61
C ALA A 105 -13.21 -4.49 -7.54
N THR A 106 -13.10 -5.11 -8.69
CA THR A 106 -12.61 -6.46 -8.85
C THR A 106 -11.10 -6.54 -8.55
N LYS A 107 -10.56 -7.74 -8.41
CA LYS A 107 -9.12 -7.94 -8.23
C LYS A 107 -8.30 -7.30 -9.35
N LYS A 108 -8.72 -7.51 -10.61
CA LYS A 108 -8.06 -6.96 -11.80
C LYS A 108 -8.07 -5.42 -11.82
N GLU A 109 -9.23 -4.81 -11.53
CA GLU A 109 -9.34 -3.35 -11.45
C GLU A 109 -8.45 -2.76 -10.35
N LYS A 110 -8.42 -3.38 -9.16
CA LYS A 110 -7.54 -2.96 -8.06
C LYS A 110 -6.06 -3.02 -8.44
N GLU A 111 -5.62 -4.09 -9.10
CA GLU A 111 -4.24 -4.24 -9.57
C GLU A 111 -3.91 -3.18 -10.64
N ASN A 112 -4.76 -3.00 -11.63
CA ASN A 112 -4.59 -1.98 -12.66
C ASN A 112 -4.52 -0.58 -12.05
N HIS A 113 -5.40 -0.27 -11.10
CA HIS A 113 -5.40 1.00 -10.39
C HIS A 113 -4.08 1.21 -9.62
N GLN A 114 -3.59 0.18 -8.91
CA GLN A 114 -2.30 0.26 -8.20
C GLN A 114 -1.13 0.53 -9.15
N PHE A 115 -1.07 -0.18 -10.30
CA PHE A 115 0.00 0.02 -11.30
C PHE A 115 -0.11 1.36 -12.03
N SER A 116 -1.29 1.94 -12.10
CA SER A 116 -1.52 3.26 -12.71
C SER A 116 -1.13 4.43 -11.79
N ASN A 117 -0.91 4.17 -10.50
CA ASN A 117 -0.53 5.20 -9.53
C ASN A 117 0.83 5.84 -9.92
N PRO A 118 0.89 7.17 -10.14
CA PRO A 118 2.14 7.87 -10.47
C PRO A 118 3.24 7.65 -9.44
N ALA A 119 2.89 7.66 -8.15
CA ALA A 119 3.84 7.40 -7.07
C ALA A 119 4.45 5.99 -7.15
N TYR A 120 3.67 4.98 -7.59
CA TYR A 120 4.17 3.63 -7.80
C TYR A 120 5.07 3.52 -9.03
N LYS A 121 4.70 4.18 -10.15
CA LYS A 121 5.50 4.19 -11.39
C LYS A 121 6.86 4.82 -11.20
N ASN A 122 6.94 5.89 -10.40
CA ASN A 122 8.15 6.65 -10.17
C ASN A 122 9.05 6.09 -9.06
N GLN A 123 8.61 5.02 -8.37
CA GLN A 123 9.46 4.38 -7.36
C GLN A 123 10.64 3.67 -8.00
N PRO A 124 11.87 3.89 -7.52
CA PRO A 124 13.01 3.11 -7.96
C PRO A 124 12.75 1.64 -7.62
N ARG A 125 12.78 0.78 -8.63
CA ARG A 125 12.58 -0.67 -8.45
C ARG A 125 13.68 -1.21 -7.54
N LYS A 126 13.36 -1.56 -6.30
CA LYS A 126 14.29 -2.24 -5.39
C LYS A 126 14.64 -3.60 -5.99
N ARG A 127 15.90 -3.79 -6.34
CA ARG A 127 16.44 -5.06 -6.87
C ARG A 127 16.68 -6.06 -5.72
N THR A 128 15.64 -6.46 -5.01
CA THR A 128 15.73 -7.31 -3.81
C THR A 128 16.21 -8.74 -4.10
N TYR A 129 16.08 -9.21 -5.33
CA TYR A 129 16.48 -10.57 -5.73
C TYR A 129 17.77 -10.64 -6.54
N SER A 130 18.53 -9.56 -6.63
CA SER A 130 19.80 -9.58 -7.32
C SER A 130 20.87 -10.30 -6.49
N LYS A 131 21.54 -11.31 -7.07
CA LYS A 131 22.71 -11.95 -6.45
C LYS A 131 23.90 -10.97 -6.32
N LEU A 132 23.88 -9.90 -7.10
CA LEU A 132 24.88 -8.84 -7.09
C LEU A 132 24.39 -7.62 -6.33
N THR A 133 25.25 -7.10 -5.47
CA THR A 133 25.10 -5.79 -4.83
C THR A 133 25.84 -4.73 -5.65
N GLU A 134 25.52 -3.47 -5.45
CA GLU A 134 26.22 -2.35 -6.11
C GLU A 134 27.73 -2.39 -5.88
N THR A 135 28.16 -2.68 -4.65
CA THR A 135 29.58 -2.83 -4.30
C THR A 135 30.26 -3.94 -5.12
N LYS A 136 29.61 -5.10 -5.27
CA LYS A 136 30.14 -6.18 -6.13
C LYS A 136 30.22 -5.75 -7.59
N VAL A 137 29.23 -4.98 -8.08
CA VAL A 137 29.23 -4.49 -9.46
C VAL A 137 30.34 -3.47 -9.69
N LYS A 138 30.61 -2.57 -8.75
CA LYS A 138 31.79 -1.66 -8.79
C LYS A 138 33.08 -2.45 -8.92
N LEU A 139 33.27 -3.50 -8.12
CA LEU A 139 34.44 -4.37 -8.20
C LEU A 139 34.55 -5.11 -9.56
N ILE A 140 33.41 -5.60 -10.08
CA ILE A 140 33.36 -6.24 -11.40
C ILE A 140 33.79 -5.24 -12.50
N LYS A 141 33.20 -4.04 -12.52
CA LYS A 141 33.52 -3.01 -13.51
C LYS A 141 34.99 -2.58 -13.43
N ARG A 142 35.53 -2.38 -12.22
CA ARG A 142 36.96 -2.10 -12.01
C ARG A 142 37.85 -3.19 -12.60
N LYS A 143 37.54 -4.48 -12.34
CA LYS A 143 38.30 -5.59 -12.90
C LYS A 143 38.16 -5.74 -14.43
N ILE A 144 37.00 -5.43 -15.00
CA ILE A 144 36.79 -5.50 -16.45
C ILE A 144 37.56 -4.40 -17.17
N ASN A 145 37.60 -3.20 -16.60
CA ASN A 145 38.18 -2.00 -17.20
C ASN A 145 39.67 -1.79 -16.85
N ASP A 146 40.26 -2.68 -16.06
CA ASP A 146 41.71 -2.63 -15.75
C ASP A 146 42.51 -2.84 -17.05
N PRO A 147 43.34 -1.86 -17.49
CA PRO A 147 44.15 -1.94 -18.68
C PRO A 147 45.22 -3.05 -18.60
N ASN A 148 45.66 -3.40 -17.39
CA ASN A 148 46.64 -4.45 -17.14
C ASN A 148 46.03 -5.82 -16.86
N ARG A 149 44.73 -5.99 -17.16
CA ARG A 149 43.98 -7.20 -16.90
C ARG A 149 44.55 -8.42 -17.61
N ARG A 150 45.04 -9.39 -16.88
CA ARG A 150 45.49 -10.71 -17.38
C ARG A 150 44.39 -11.78 -17.28
N THR A 151 43.34 -11.55 -16.49
CA THR A 151 42.26 -12.52 -16.22
C THR A 151 41.21 -12.50 -17.32
N ARG A 152 40.88 -13.65 -17.90
CA ARG A 152 39.82 -13.77 -18.90
C ARG A 152 38.45 -13.45 -18.31
N LEU A 153 37.53 -12.84 -19.08
CA LEU A 153 36.18 -12.46 -18.66
C LEU A 153 35.41 -13.64 -18.04
N LYS A 154 35.54 -14.83 -18.64
CA LYS A 154 34.96 -16.07 -18.12
C LYS A 154 35.35 -16.35 -16.66
N MET A 155 36.61 -16.13 -16.30
CA MET A 155 37.11 -16.34 -14.94
C MET A 155 36.55 -15.30 -13.98
N ILE A 156 36.40 -14.04 -14.43
CA ILE A 156 35.77 -12.99 -13.62
C ILE A 156 34.29 -13.35 -13.36
N ALA A 157 33.56 -13.79 -14.39
CA ALA A 157 32.18 -14.22 -14.23
C ALA A 157 32.06 -15.35 -13.18
N LYS A 158 32.93 -16.39 -13.28
CA LYS A 158 32.98 -17.49 -12.32
C LYS A 158 33.30 -17.01 -10.89
N GLN A 159 34.22 -16.09 -10.71
CA GLN A 159 34.59 -15.52 -9.41
C GLN A 159 33.40 -14.85 -8.70
N PHE A 160 32.54 -14.18 -9.44
CA PHE A 160 31.37 -13.49 -8.90
C PHE A 160 30.08 -14.32 -8.94
N GLY A 161 30.13 -15.58 -9.38
CA GLY A 161 28.99 -16.50 -9.45
C GLY A 161 27.92 -16.07 -10.44
N ILE A 162 28.31 -15.43 -11.54
CA ILE A 162 27.41 -14.96 -12.62
C ILE A 162 27.76 -15.61 -13.96
N SER A 163 26.78 -15.60 -14.88
CA SER A 163 27.03 -16.06 -16.26
C SER A 163 27.87 -15.05 -17.04
N GLU A 164 28.57 -15.54 -18.07
CA GLU A 164 29.32 -14.67 -18.99
C GLU A 164 28.41 -13.65 -19.68
N MET A 165 27.18 -14.03 -20.04
CA MET A 165 26.19 -13.13 -20.61
C MET A 165 25.81 -12.00 -19.62
N GLN A 166 25.63 -12.32 -18.36
CA GLN A 166 25.35 -11.30 -17.33
C GLN A 166 26.54 -10.36 -17.15
N LEU A 167 27.77 -10.88 -17.19
CA LEU A 167 28.99 -10.08 -17.15
C LEU A 167 29.06 -9.13 -18.36
N TYR A 168 28.74 -9.63 -19.55
CA TYR A 168 28.71 -8.84 -20.77
C TYR A 168 27.70 -7.68 -20.67
N ARG A 169 26.47 -7.95 -20.19
CA ARG A 169 25.45 -6.90 -19.97
C ARG A 169 25.88 -5.85 -18.95
N ILE A 170 26.68 -6.22 -17.95
CA ILE A 170 27.27 -5.27 -17.01
C ILE A 170 28.35 -4.41 -17.69
N LYS A 171 29.18 -5.03 -18.57
CA LYS A 171 30.21 -4.35 -19.32
C LYS A 171 29.61 -3.33 -20.29
N THR A 172 28.55 -3.68 -21.02
CA THR A 172 27.87 -2.80 -21.98
C THR A 172 26.97 -1.75 -21.33
N GLY A 173 26.73 -1.85 -20.02
CA GLY A 173 25.82 -0.94 -19.31
C GLY A 173 24.34 -1.28 -19.46
N GLU A 174 23.97 -2.33 -20.20
CA GLU A 174 22.57 -2.81 -20.31
C GLU A 174 22.01 -3.15 -18.92
N ASN A 175 22.83 -3.79 -18.06
CA ASN A 175 22.54 -3.98 -16.65
C ASN A 175 23.50 -3.15 -15.79
N TRP A 176 22.98 -2.53 -14.75
CA TRP A 176 23.78 -1.73 -13.82
C TRP A 176 24.48 -0.52 -14.47
N GLY A 177 23.86 0.04 -15.54
CA GLY A 177 24.40 1.24 -16.21
C GLY A 177 24.51 2.46 -15.29
N SER A 178 23.64 2.55 -14.27
CA SER A 178 23.67 3.63 -13.28
C SER A 178 24.89 3.60 -12.33
N VAL A 179 25.64 2.49 -12.29
CA VAL A 179 26.84 2.38 -11.45
C VAL A 179 28.05 2.83 -12.29
N THR A 180 28.39 4.10 -12.22
CA THR A 180 29.45 4.74 -13.04
C THR A 180 30.77 4.95 -12.31
N GLU A 181 30.73 5.04 -10.99
CA GLU A 181 31.95 5.20 -10.16
C GLU A 181 32.57 3.84 -9.82
N TYR A 182 33.76 3.55 -10.35
CA TYR A 182 34.51 2.32 -10.09
C TYR A 182 36.03 2.49 -10.29
#